data_87daadb4c3e48a9f59d6b9cdc1383f09
#
_entry.id   87daadb4c3e48a9f59d6b9cdc1383f09
#
_cell.length_a   1.000
_cell.length_b   1.000
_cell.length_c   1.000
_cell.angle_alpha   90.00
_cell.angle_beta   90.00
_cell.angle_gamma   90.00
#
_symmetry.space_group_name_H-M   'P 1'
#
loop_
_entity.id
_entity.type
_entity.pdbx_description
1 polymer ?
#
loop_
_entity_poly.entity_id
_entity_poly.type
_entity_poly.pdbx_seq_one_letter_code
_entity_poly.pdbx_strand_id
1 'polypeptide(L)'
;VIYNWGMNSSYGGERMNINIVNNYYKPGPATVTGSKRGRIFAIDATENRNGGYLWGKYYIDGNVVDGGADDKNSQKATANNWEYGVYNQFSNNYKKVVTQKTKDSIRLDKPHEFASVTTHSAFNAYKQVLDYAGCSLHRDDVDARIVKETRTRTAGYKGLNIHNGEGGIWKSEGYPKPGLIDSQDDLLSLNTSENVSAWPVLLQRSTLIDSDNDGMPDAWERKFGLNPHDASDGNGKTIDKYGQYTNLEMYMNSLVHDIIEKQNSGGKK
;
A
#
# COMPACT_ATOMS: atom_id res chain seq x y z
N VAL A 1 -3.59 -3.27 1.64
CA VAL A 1 -4.12 -2.76 2.91
C VAL A 1 -3.95 -1.25 2.94
N ILE A 2 -5.00 -0.54 3.26
CA ILE A 2 -5.01 0.92 3.41
C ILE A 2 -5.36 1.22 4.87
N TYR A 3 -4.44 1.85 5.60
CA TYR A 3 -4.59 2.13 7.02
C TYR A 3 -4.49 3.62 7.32
N ASN A 4 -5.29 4.07 8.27
CA ASN A 4 -5.17 5.37 8.94
C ASN A 4 -5.10 6.58 7.98
N TRP A 5 -5.85 6.55 6.88
CA TRP A 5 -5.92 7.71 5.99
C TRP A 5 -6.54 8.93 6.68
N GLY A 6 -6.17 10.12 6.24
CA GLY A 6 -6.78 11.36 6.70
C GLY A 6 -8.18 11.54 6.10
N MET A 7 -8.30 12.46 5.13
CA MET A 7 -9.56 12.73 4.44
C MET A 7 -9.88 11.75 3.31
N ASN A 8 -8.87 11.30 2.59
CA ASN A 8 -9.05 10.48 1.38
C ASN A 8 -8.26 9.18 1.49
N SER A 9 -8.95 8.05 1.38
CA SER A 9 -8.32 6.75 1.19
C SER A 9 -7.81 6.59 -0.25
N SER A 10 -8.69 6.90 -1.22
CA SER A 10 -8.40 6.90 -2.66
C SER A 10 -9.33 7.88 -3.36
N TYR A 11 -8.82 8.63 -4.33
CA TYR A 11 -9.63 9.55 -5.12
C TYR A 11 -8.99 9.83 -6.49
N GLY A 12 -9.75 10.46 -7.39
CA GLY A 12 -9.28 10.85 -8.72
C GLY A 12 -9.74 9.90 -9.81
N GLY A 13 -8.83 9.46 -10.63
CA GLY A 13 -9.05 8.47 -11.68
C GLY A 13 -9.71 9.01 -12.95
N GLU A 14 -9.66 10.29 -13.18
CA GLU A 14 -10.20 11.01 -14.34
C GLU A 14 -10.01 10.22 -15.64
N ARG A 15 -11.08 9.69 -16.21
CA ARG A 15 -11.11 8.88 -17.44
C ARG A 15 -10.27 7.60 -17.43
N MET A 16 -9.72 7.20 -16.29
CA MET A 16 -8.92 5.98 -16.18
C MET A 16 -9.80 4.73 -16.16
N ASN A 17 -9.21 3.61 -16.56
CA ASN A 17 -9.76 2.28 -16.39
C ASN A 17 -9.13 1.64 -15.14
N ILE A 18 -9.93 1.34 -14.12
CA ILE A 18 -9.41 0.92 -12.81
C ILE A 18 -10.16 -0.31 -12.29
N ASN A 19 -9.39 -1.29 -11.80
CA ASN A 19 -9.89 -2.38 -10.97
C ASN A 19 -9.49 -2.13 -9.51
N ILE A 20 -10.46 -2.10 -8.59
CA ILE A 20 -10.23 -2.02 -7.14
C ILE A 20 -10.90 -3.23 -6.50
N VAL A 21 -10.11 -4.26 -6.26
CA VAL A 21 -10.62 -5.58 -5.88
C VAL A 21 -9.95 -6.08 -4.62
N ASN A 22 -10.75 -6.56 -3.69
CA ASN A 22 -10.31 -7.27 -2.48
C ASN A 22 -9.32 -6.49 -1.61
N ASN A 23 -9.40 -5.15 -1.59
CA ASN A 23 -8.59 -4.34 -0.69
C ASN A 23 -9.21 -4.32 0.72
N TYR A 24 -8.34 -4.19 1.71
CA TYR A 24 -8.72 -4.03 3.10
C TYR A 24 -8.42 -2.60 3.57
N TYR A 25 -9.49 -1.85 3.83
CA TYR A 25 -9.43 -0.49 4.34
C TYR A 25 -9.66 -0.51 5.84
N LYS A 26 -8.72 0.02 6.60
CA LYS A 26 -8.79 0.05 8.07
C LYS A 26 -8.69 1.48 8.58
N PRO A 27 -9.82 2.15 8.87
CA PRO A 27 -9.82 3.48 9.48
C PRO A 27 -9.04 3.48 10.78
N GLY A 28 -8.18 4.47 10.96
CA GLY A 28 -7.35 4.64 12.15
C GLY A 28 -7.66 5.95 12.89
N PRO A 29 -6.77 6.35 13.82
CA PRO A 29 -6.95 7.58 14.62
C PRO A 29 -7.01 8.87 13.80
N ALA A 30 -6.31 8.94 12.65
CA ALA A 30 -6.35 10.11 11.76
C ALA A 30 -7.56 10.14 10.83
N THR A 31 -8.23 9.00 10.63
CA THR A 31 -9.31 8.90 9.66
C THR A 31 -10.50 9.72 10.10
N VAL A 32 -10.96 10.60 9.22
CA VAL A 32 -12.12 11.47 9.47
C VAL A 32 -13.39 10.69 9.76
N THR A 33 -14.34 11.33 10.43
CA THR A 33 -15.66 10.79 10.73
C THR A 33 -16.63 10.95 9.54
N GLY A 34 -17.83 10.43 9.66
CA GLY A 34 -18.88 10.54 8.65
C GLY A 34 -18.70 9.57 7.46
N SER A 35 -19.30 9.87 6.32
CA SER A 35 -19.31 8.98 5.14
C SER A 35 -17.93 8.70 4.57
N LYS A 36 -17.01 9.65 4.69
CA LYS A 36 -15.62 9.48 4.22
C LYS A 36 -14.86 8.36 4.94
N ARG A 37 -15.33 7.96 6.13
CA ARG A 37 -14.77 6.83 6.86
C ARG A 37 -15.02 5.49 6.15
N GLY A 38 -16.09 5.41 5.37
CA GLY A 38 -16.39 4.26 4.52
C GLY A 38 -15.87 4.40 3.08
N ARG A 39 -15.08 5.42 2.76
CA ARG A 39 -14.63 5.68 1.39
C ARG A 39 -13.74 4.58 0.87
N ILE A 40 -14.15 3.97 -0.25
CA ILE A 40 -13.33 3.09 -1.06
C ILE A 40 -12.69 3.90 -2.18
N PHE A 41 -13.50 4.70 -2.90
CA PHE A 41 -12.99 5.53 -3.98
C PHE A 41 -13.88 6.76 -4.22
N ALA A 42 -13.29 7.94 -4.30
CA ALA A 42 -13.98 9.15 -4.74
C ALA A 42 -13.61 9.45 -6.19
N ILE A 43 -14.53 9.19 -7.10
CA ILE A 43 -14.32 9.34 -8.53
C ILE A 43 -14.36 10.81 -8.91
N ASP A 44 -13.36 11.25 -9.66
CA ASP A 44 -13.31 12.55 -10.33
C ASP A 44 -13.48 12.37 -11.84
N ALA A 45 -13.83 13.46 -12.53
CA ALA A 45 -13.99 13.51 -13.97
C ALA A 45 -13.06 14.55 -14.60
N THR A 46 -12.74 14.37 -15.87
CA THR A 46 -12.10 15.41 -16.66
C THR A 46 -13.16 16.30 -17.27
N GLU A 47 -13.08 17.60 -17.04
CA GLU A 47 -13.93 18.58 -17.73
C GLU A 47 -13.50 18.70 -19.20
N ASN A 48 -14.44 18.60 -20.13
CA ASN A 48 -14.16 18.81 -21.54
C ASN A 48 -14.35 20.29 -21.93
N ARG A 49 -13.83 20.67 -23.10
CA ARG A 49 -13.87 22.06 -23.60
C ARG A 49 -15.28 22.63 -23.78
N ASN A 50 -16.30 21.80 -23.80
CA ASN A 50 -17.71 22.19 -23.99
C ASN A 50 -18.49 22.18 -22.66
N GLY A 51 -17.79 22.16 -21.50
CA GLY A 51 -18.42 22.15 -20.18
C GLY A 51 -19.06 20.84 -19.77
N GLY A 52 -18.81 19.73 -20.49
CA GLY A 52 -19.24 18.40 -20.11
C GLY A 52 -18.17 17.63 -19.32
N TYR A 53 -18.56 16.52 -18.73
CA TYR A 53 -17.68 15.68 -17.93
C TYR A 53 -17.41 14.36 -18.62
N LEU A 54 -16.13 13.96 -18.65
CA LEU A 54 -15.66 12.68 -19.16
C LEU A 54 -15.25 11.81 -17.97
N TRP A 55 -15.86 10.65 -17.89
CA TRP A 55 -15.69 9.72 -16.76
C TRP A 55 -14.86 8.52 -17.17
N GLY A 56 -14.14 7.94 -16.20
CA GLY A 56 -13.47 6.65 -16.34
C GLY A 56 -14.44 5.47 -16.27
N LYS A 57 -13.87 4.27 -16.26
CA LYS A 57 -14.58 3.00 -16.11
C LYS A 57 -13.97 2.20 -14.95
N TYR A 58 -14.80 1.74 -14.06
CA TYR A 58 -14.33 1.16 -12.81
C TYR A 58 -14.99 -0.19 -12.54
N TYR A 59 -14.17 -1.15 -12.14
CA TYR A 59 -14.63 -2.38 -11.51
C TYR A 59 -14.21 -2.38 -10.05
N ILE A 60 -15.19 -2.38 -9.14
CA ILE A 60 -14.94 -2.27 -7.69
C ILE A 60 -15.75 -3.36 -6.99
N ASP A 61 -15.04 -4.33 -6.40
CA ASP A 61 -15.68 -5.48 -5.78
C ASP A 61 -14.83 -6.11 -4.67
N GLY A 62 -15.49 -6.77 -3.72
CA GLY A 62 -14.83 -7.56 -2.66
C GLY A 62 -14.02 -6.74 -1.64
N ASN A 63 -14.09 -5.41 -1.68
CA ASN A 63 -13.36 -4.57 -0.73
C ASN A 63 -14.03 -4.57 0.64
N VAL A 64 -13.24 -4.64 1.69
CA VAL A 64 -13.67 -4.59 3.08
C VAL A 64 -13.23 -3.27 3.72
N VAL A 65 -14.15 -2.60 4.39
CA VAL A 65 -13.84 -1.46 5.25
C VAL A 65 -14.09 -1.89 6.69
N ASP A 66 -13.02 -2.03 7.47
CA ASP A 66 -13.06 -2.45 8.87
C ASP A 66 -12.87 -1.24 9.79
N GLY A 67 -13.96 -0.58 10.15
CA GLY A 67 -13.98 0.50 11.14
C GLY A 67 -14.22 0.02 12.58
N GLY A 68 -14.45 -1.27 12.77
CA GLY A 68 -14.85 -1.86 14.05
C GLY A 68 -16.38 -2.04 14.17
N ALA A 69 -16.79 -2.66 15.26
CA ALA A 69 -18.18 -3.06 15.45
C ALA A 69 -19.20 -1.90 15.47
N ASP A 70 -18.77 -0.72 15.92
CA ASP A 70 -19.66 0.43 16.06
C ASP A 70 -19.65 1.37 14.84
N ASP A 71 -18.78 1.12 13.87
CA ASP A 71 -18.65 1.96 12.68
C ASP A 71 -19.65 1.56 11.58
N LYS A 72 -20.85 2.14 11.63
CA LYS A 72 -21.92 1.88 10.68
C LYS A 72 -21.60 2.27 9.25
N ASN A 73 -20.76 3.30 9.03
CA ASN A 73 -20.36 3.71 7.69
C ASN A 73 -19.45 2.66 7.04
N SER A 74 -18.50 2.13 7.79
CA SER A 74 -17.61 1.05 7.34
C SER A 74 -18.38 -0.23 7.05
N GLN A 75 -19.33 -0.61 7.91
CA GLN A 75 -20.17 -1.79 7.71
C GLN A 75 -21.00 -1.69 6.41
N LYS A 76 -21.64 -0.54 6.17
CA LYS A 76 -22.40 -0.29 4.95
C LYS A 76 -21.52 -0.35 3.71
N ALA A 77 -20.33 0.28 3.75
CA ALA A 77 -19.39 0.28 2.63
C ALA A 77 -18.89 -1.13 2.30
N THR A 78 -18.67 -1.98 3.31
CA THR A 78 -18.33 -3.39 3.13
C THR A 78 -19.50 -4.17 2.50
N ALA A 79 -20.72 -3.95 2.99
CA ALA A 79 -21.90 -4.65 2.49
C ALA A 79 -22.26 -4.29 1.04
N ASN A 80 -22.01 -3.03 0.65
CA ASN A 80 -22.21 -2.57 -0.72
C ASN A 80 -21.17 -1.49 -1.05
N ASN A 81 -20.10 -1.93 -1.71
CA ASN A 81 -18.96 -1.08 -2.08
C ASN A 81 -19.39 0.13 -2.93
N TRP A 82 -20.30 -0.09 -3.89
CA TRP A 82 -20.72 0.96 -4.80
C TRP A 82 -21.58 2.02 -4.12
N GLU A 83 -22.64 1.63 -3.41
CA GLU A 83 -23.56 2.60 -2.82
C GLU A 83 -22.91 3.43 -1.71
N TYR A 84 -22.18 2.75 -0.79
CA TYR A 84 -21.68 3.39 0.41
C TYR A 84 -20.17 3.65 0.42
N GLY A 85 -19.45 3.12 -0.55
CA GLY A 85 -18.00 3.33 -0.69
C GLY A 85 -17.60 4.21 -1.87
N VAL A 86 -18.50 4.42 -2.85
CA VAL A 86 -18.22 5.14 -4.08
C VAL A 86 -19.30 6.19 -4.40
N TYR A 87 -20.57 5.81 -4.55
CA TYR A 87 -21.62 6.74 -5.02
C TYR A 87 -21.92 7.84 -4.00
N ASN A 88 -21.78 7.58 -2.73
CA ASN A 88 -21.90 8.58 -1.68
C ASN A 88 -20.61 9.40 -1.46
N GLN A 89 -19.57 9.16 -2.27
CA GLN A 89 -18.25 9.78 -2.10
C GLN A 89 -17.92 10.86 -3.13
N PHE A 90 -18.73 11.08 -4.15
CA PHE A 90 -18.52 12.16 -5.10
C PHE A 90 -18.33 13.50 -4.39
N SER A 91 -17.36 14.28 -4.83
CA SER A 91 -17.15 15.63 -4.32
C SER A 91 -18.35 16.54 -4.62
N ASN A 92 -18.47 17.65 -3.90
CA ASN A 92 -19.56 18.59 -4.11
C ASN A 92 -19.61 19.16 -5.55
N ASN A 93 -18.47 19.21 -6.24
CA ASN A 93 -18.39 19.66 -7.63
C ASN A 93 -19.15 18.71 -8.56
N TYR A 94 -19.13 17.43 -8.29
CA TYR A 94 -19.74 16.41 -9.13
C TYR A 94 -21.15 15.99 -8.71
N LYS A 95 -21.49 16.10 -7.41
CA LYS A 95 -22.81 15.67 -6.91
C LYS A 95 -23.99 16.24 -7.68
N LYS A 96 -23.83 17.46 -8.22
CA LYS A 96 -24.89 18.14 -8.98
C LYS A 96 -25.06 17.63 -10.41
N VAL A 97 -24.03 16.99 -10.96
CA VAL A 97 -23.97 16.56 -12.37
C VAL A 97 -24.00 15.04 -12.53
N VAL A 98 -23.80 14.30 -11.44
CA VAL A 98 -23.89 12.83 -11.44
C VAL A 98 -25.35 12.40 -11.46
N THR A 99 -25.77 11.78 -12.56
CA THR A 99 -27.08 11.19 -12.76
C THR A 99 -27.03 9.67 -12.62
N GLN A 100 -28.20 9.00 -12.61
CA GLN A 100 -28.23 7.54 -12.66
C GLN A 100 -27.52 7.01 -13.92
N LYS A 101 -27.74 7.64 -15.07
CA LYS A 101 -27.02 7.31 -16.31
C LYS A 101 -25.49 7.41 -16.16
N THR A 102 -24.99 8.42 -15.42
CA THR A 102 -23.57 8.52 -15.10
C THR A 102 -23.11 7.33 -14.26
N LYS A 103 -23.83 7.01 -13.18
CA LYS A 103 -23.51 5.88 -12.29
C LYS A 103 -23.45 4.55 -13.06
N ASP A 104 -24.44 4.31 -13.91
CA ASP A 104 -24.50 3.08 -14.74
C ASP A 104 -23.35 3.06 -15.76
N SER A 105 -22.98 4.22 -16.30
CA SER A 105 -21.92 4.30 -17.31
C SER A 105 -20.51 4.07 -16.76
N ILE A 106 -20.24 4.41 -15.52
CA ILE A 106 -18.91 4.28 -14.90
C ILE A 106 -18.65 2.92 -14.27
N ARG A 107 -19.72 2.21 -13.92
CA ARG A 107 -19.63 0.89 -13.29
C ARG A 107 -19.47 -0.21 -14.32
N LEU A 108 -18.56 -1.13 -14.05
CA LEU A 108 -18.38 -2.35 -14.83
C LEU A 108 -18.83 -3.56 -14.02
N ASP A 109 -19.43 -4.53 -14.70
CA ASP A 109 -19.83 -5.83 -14.14
C ASP A 109 -18.70 -6.85 -14.17
N LYS A 110 -17.64 -6.58 -14.93
CA LYS A 110 -16.45 -7.41 -15.04
C LYS A 110 -15.20 -6.54 -14.97
N PRO A 111 -14.09 -7.06 -14.43
CA PRO A 111 -12.85 -6.31 -14.38
C PRO A 111 -12.31 -6.03 -15.79
N HIS A 112 -11.57 -4.93 -15.90
CA HIS A 112 -10.70 -4.75 -17.05
C HIS A 112 -9.69 -5.89 -17.12
N GLU A 113 -9.30 -6.25 -18.33
CA GLU A 113 -8.27 -7.25 -18.55
C GLU A 113 -6.94 -6.82 -17.91
N PHE A 114 -6.28 -7.75 -17.26
CA PHE A 114 -4.99 -7.56 -16.59
C PHE A 114 -4.21 -8.87 -16.57
N ALA A 115 -2.90 -8.80 -16.38
CA ALA A 115 -2.06 -9.97 -16.21
C ALA A 115 -2.51 -10.77 -14.97
N SER A 116 -2.52 -12.10 -15.10
CA SER A 116 -2.92 -12.99 -14.00
C SER A 116 -1.99 -12.81 -12.80
N VAL A 117 -2.55 -12.50 -11.64
CA VAL A 117 -1.86 -12.38 -10.37
C VAL A 117 -2.58 -13.18 -9.30
N THR A 118 -1.84 -13.70 -8.33
CA THR A 118 -2.44 -14.37 -7.17
C THR A 118 -3.23 -13.36 -6.35
N THR A 119 -4.53 -13.59 -6.22
CA THR A 119 -5.46 -12.68 -5.55
C THR A 119 -6.09 -13.34 -4.33
N HIS A 120 -6.03 -12.69 -3.18
CA HIS A 120 -6.68 -13.10 -1.94
C HIS A 120 -8.03 -12.41 -1.77
N SER A 121 -8.90 -12.95 -0.90
CA SER A 121 -9.98 -12.16 -0.31
C SER A 121 -9.40 -11.01 0.51
N ALA A 122 -10.15 -9.91 0.70
CA ALA A 122 -9.67 -8.76 1.47
C ALA A 122 -9.17 -9.15 2.88
N PHE A 123 -9.85 -10.06 3.57
CA PHE A 123 -9.42 -10.55 4.89
C PHE A 123 -8.08 -11.32 4.84
N ASN A 124 -7.91 -12.19 3.85
CA ASN A 124 -6.65 -12.90 3.67
C ASN A 124 -5.55 -11.94 3.22
N ALA A 125 -5.85 -11.00 2.32
CA ALA A 125 -4.90 -9.95 1.90
C ALA A 125 -4.41 -9.14 3.11
N TYR A 126 -5.31 -8.75 4.04
CA TYR A 126 -4.93 -8.07 5.27
C TYR A 126 -3.91 -8.90 6.07
N LYS A 127 -4.19 -10.18 6.29
CA LYS A 127 -3.29 -11.07 7.03
C LYS A 127 -1.94 -11.21 6.30
N GLN A 128 -1.96 -11.54 5.02
CA GLN A 128 -0.76 -11.78 4.22
C GLN A 128 0.12 -10.52 4.13
N VAL A 129 -0.49 -9.36 3.92
CA VAL A 129 0.26 -8.09 3.88
C VAL A 129 0.92 -7.81 5.23
N LEU A 130 0.24 -7.97 6.35
CA LEU A 130 0.82 -7.71 7.66
C LEU A 130 1.88 -8.74 8.06
N ASP A 131 1.77 -9.95 7.56
CA ASP A 131 2.76 -11.00 7.87
C ASP A 131 3.99 -10.92 6.96
N TYR A 132 3.84 -10.52 5.70
CA TYR A 132 4.89 -10.70 4.68
C TYR A 132 5.26 -9.45 3.87
N ALA A 133 4.53 -8.33 3.94
CA ALA A 133 4.90 -7.14 3.21
C ALA A 133 6.11 -6.40 3.81
N GLY A 134 6.77 -5.61 2.98
CA GLY A 134 7.98 -4.88 3.37
C GLY A 134 9.21 -5.81 3.44
N CYS A 135 10.23 -5.41 4.19
CA CYS A 135 11.44 -6.20 4.40
C CYS A 135 11.18 -7.36 5.38
N SER A 136 10.26 -8.26 5.02
CA SER A 136 9.73 -9.30 5.91
C SER A 136 10.72 -10.41 6.26
N LEU A 137 11.79 -10.58 5.49
CA LEU A 137 12.89 -11.47 5.85
C LEU A 137 13.55 -11.02 7.17
N HIS A 138 13.69 -9.71 7.34
CA HIS A 138 14.20 -9.11 8.57
C HIS A 138 13.67 -7.66 8.71
N ARG A 139 12.51 -7.53 9.35
CA ARG A 139 11.87 -6.22 9.58
C ARG A 139 12.67 -5.40 10.57
N ASP A 140 12.83 -4.13 10.26
CA ASP A 140 13.34 -3.12 11.18
C ASP A 140 12.25 -2.60 12.14
N ASP A 141 12.62 -1.68 13.04
CA ASP A 141 11.70 -1.13 14.04
C ASP A 141 10.59 -0.30 13.41
N VAL A 142 10.81 0.33 12.25
CA VAL A 142 9.79 1.11 11.53
C VAL A 142 8.73 0.18 10.96
N ASP A 143 9.13 -0.86 10.26
CA ASP A 143 8.23 -1.87 9.72
C ASP A 143 7.43 -2.58 10.84
N ALA A 144 8.13 -2.96 11.91
CA ALA A 144 7.49 -3.61 13.06
C ALA A 144 6.45 -2.71 13.71
N ARG A 145 6.75 -1.42 13.86
CA ARG A 145 5.82 -0.41 14.38
C ARG A 145 4.60 -0.25 13.48
N ILE A 146 4.79 -0.06 12.18
CA ILE A 146 3.68 0.12 11.22
C ILE A 146 2.75 -1.09 11.22
N VAL A 147 3.30 -2.30 11.24
CA VAL A 147 2.51 -3.54 11.34
C VAL A 147 1.72 -3.58 12.65
N LYS A 148 2.37 -3.27 13.78
CA LYS A 148 1.72 -3.22 15.11
C LYS A 148 0.59 -2.19 15.12
N GLU A 149 0.85 -0.96 14.69
CA GLU A 149 -0.14 0.13 14.65
C GLU A 149 -1.33 -0.25 13.77
N THR A 150 -1.07 -0.84 12.61
CA THR A 150 -2.13 -1.32 11.73
C THR A 150 -2.96 -2.41 12.39
N ARG A 151 -2.35 -3.38 13.08
CA ARG A 151 -3.09 -4.45 13.78
C ARG A 151 -3.93 -3.90 14.91
N THR A 152 -3.39 -3.01 15.71
CA THR A 152 -4.03 -2.50 16.94
C THR A 152 -4.88 -1.26 16.70
N ARG A 153 -4.92 -0.70 15.48
CA ARG A 153 -5.65 0.54 15.15
C ARG A 153 -5.16 1.72 15.98
N THR A 154 -3.86 1.82 16.17
CA THR A 154 -3.21 2.87 16.95
C THR A 154 -2.27 3.69 16.08
N ALA A 155 -1.74 4.78 16.62
CA ALA A 155 -0.70 5.57 16.01
C ALA A 155 0.19 6.17 17.10
N GLY A 156 1.50 5.92 17.03
CA GLY A 156 2.46 6.37 18.05
C GLY A 156 3.01 7.77 17.81
N TYR A 157 2.92 8.28 16.59
CA TYR A 157 3.51 9.56 16.18
C TYR A 157 2.48 10.44 15.48
N LYS A 158 2.81 11.71 15.36
CA LYS A 158 2.03 12.71 14.60
C LYS A 158 2.96 13.81 14.11
N GLY A 159 2.59 14.53 13.07
CA GLY A 159 3.30 15.70 12.59
C GLY A 159 3.50 16.73 13.70
N LEU A 160 4.69 17.27 13.82
CA LEU A 160 5.05 18.29 14.81
C LEU A 160 4.97 19.72 14.27
N ASN A 161 4.55 19.90 13.00
CA ASN A 161 4.54 21.18 12.28
C ASN A 161 5.94 21.86 12.28
N ILE A 162 7.00 21.07 12.21
CA ILE A 162 8.38 21.55 12.23
C ILE A 162 8.65 22.48 11.05
N HIS A 163 7.99 22.28 9.93
CA HIS A 163 8.06 23.10 8.72
C HIS A 163 7.05 24.26 8.69
N ASN A 164 6.76 24.82 9.85
CA ASN A 164 6.12 26.10 10.05
C ASN A 164 4.95 26.45 9.11
N GLY A 165 3.81 25.85 9.36
CA GLY A 165 2.57 26.59 9.08
C GLY A 165 2.25 26.98 7.65
N GLU A 166 3.03 26.63 6.68
CA GLU A 166 2.71 26.80 5.28
C GLU A 166 1.60 25.83 4.81
N GLY A 167 1.29 24.84 5.63
CA GLY A 167 0.16 23.94 5.48
C GLY A 167 -1.19 24.58 5.80
N GLY A 168 -1.48 25.78 5.33
CA GLY A 168 -2.74 26.49 5.59
C GLY A 168 -4.00 25.68 5.25
N ILE A 169 -3.92 24.77 4.29
CA ILE A 169 -4.99 23.86 3.91
C ILE A 169 -5.23 22.78 5.00
N TRP A 170 -4.20 22.35 5.69
CA TRP A 170 -4.29 21.23 6.62
C TRP A 170 -4.74 21.64 8.03
N LYS A 171 -4.50 22.88 8.43
CA LYS A 171 -4.96 23.40 9.75
C LYS A 171 -6.48 23.37 9.89
N SER A 172 -7.20 23.69 8.82
CA SER A 172 -8.67 23.67 8.81
C SER A 172 -9.27 22.27 8.98
N GLU A 173 -8.47 21.20 8.80
CA GLU A 173 -8.88 19.83 8.86
C GLU A 173 -8.45 19.11 10.14
N GLY A 174 -7.96 19.88 11.13
CA GLY A 174 -7.53 19.34 12.42
C GLY A 174 -6.20 18.59 12.39
N TYR A 175 -5.29 18.98 11.51
CA TYR A 175 -3.91 18.54 11.54
C TYR A 175 -3.10 19.28 12.61
N PRO A 176 -2.06 18.67 13.22
CA PRO A 176 -1.56 17.31 12.96
C PRO A 176 -2.47 16.20 13.53
N LYS A 177 -2.55 15.09 12.82
CA LYS A 177 -3.35 13.92 13.22
C LYS A 177 -2.46 12.73 13.57
N PRO A 178 -2.85 11.88 14.53
CA PRO A 178 -2.07 10.73 14.92
C PRO A 178 -1.77 9.79 13.73
N GLY A 179 -0.50 9.43 13.53
CA GLY A 179 -0.04 8.55 12.47
C GLY A 179 0.20 9.22 11.11
N LEU A 180 -0.08 10.52 10.98
CA LEU A 180 0.31 11.32 9.81
C LEU A 180 1.45 12.23 10.22
N ILE A 181 2.60 12.03 9.61
CA ILE A 181 3.83 12.79 9.86
C ILE A 181 4.11 13.71 8.67
N ASP A 182 4.74 14.85 8.93
CA ASP A 182 5.13 15.83 7.92
C ASP A 182 6.59 15.61 7.47
N SER A 183 7.40 15.03 8.34
CA SER A 183 8.83 14.78 8.13
C SER A 183 9.27 13.56 8.95
N GLN A 184 10.38 12.95 8.55
CA GLN A 184 11.01 11.89 9.35
C GLN A 184 11.37 12.34 10.77
N ASP A 185 11.62 13.63 10.97
CA ASP A 185 11.98 14.17 12.28
C ASP A 185 10.83 14.12 13.29
N ASP A 186 9.60 13.99 12.81
CA ASP A 186 8.43 13.74 13.67
C ASP A 186 8.50 12.39 14.41
N LEU A 187 9.39 11.51 13.99
CA LEU A 187 9.67 10.22 14.66
C LEU A 187 10.66 10.38 15.82
N LEU A 188 11.31 11.52 15.97
CA LEU A 188 12.21 11.78 17.08
C LEU A 188 11.41 12.00 18.37
N SER A 189 11.91 11.46 19.47
CA SER A 189 11.31 11.73 20.78
C SER A 189 11.59 13.18 21.18
N LEU A 190 10.56 13.91 21.58
CA LEU A 190 10.70 15.30 22.07
C LEU A 190 11.58 15.43 23.33
N ASN A 191 11.92 14.33 24.00
CA ASN A 191 12.66 14.29 25.24
C ASN A 191 14.11 13.78 25.10
N THR A 192 14.62 13.58 23.89
CA THR A 192 16.00 13.13 23.71
C THR A 192 16.93 14.32 23.49
N SER A 193 17.86 14.50 24.38
CA SER A 193 18.86 15.58 24.38
C SER A 193 20.10 15.31 23.49
N GLU A 194 20.11 14.22 22.72
CA GLU A 194 21.29 13.82 21.93
C GLU A 194 20.86 13.28 20.56
N ASN A 195 21.77 13.44 19.59
CA ASN A 195 21.70 13.03 18.16
C ASN A 195 21.02 11.70 17.86
N VAL A 196 19.71 11.61 18.08
CA VAL A 196 18.91 10.44 17.72
C VAL A 196 18.52 10.57 16.28
N SER A 197 18.84 9.56 15.49
CA SER A 197 18.40 9.47 14.11
C SER A 197 16.91 9.11 14.05
N ALA A 198 16.16 9.74 13.14
CA ALA A 198 14.81 9.33 12.78
C ALA A 198 14.79 7.99 12.00
N TRP A 199 15.93 7.63 11.44
CA TRP A 199 16.10 6.40 10.69
C TRP A 199 16.41 5.23 11.61
N PRO A 200 15.90 4.03 11.32
CA PRO A 200 16.18 2.84 12.12
C PRO A 200 17.68 2.49 12.06
N VAL A 201 18.19 1.95 13.16
CA VAL A 201 19.53 1.37 13.18
C VAL A 201 19.49 0.02 12.48
N LEU A 202 20.10 -0.05 11.31
CA LEU A 202 20.25 -1.30 10.58
C LEU A 202 21.44 -2.07 11.16
N LEU A 203 21.14 -3.09 11.97
CA LEU A 203 22.16 -3.93 12.55
C LEU A 203 22.75 -4.85 11.49
N GLN A 204 24.02 -4.64 11.16
CA GLN A 204 24.74 -5.55 10.30
C GLN A 204 24.99 -6.86 11.08
N ARG A 205 24.52 -7.97 10.53
CA ARG A 205 24.84 -9.32 11.01
C ARG A 205 26.14 -9.80 10.34
N SER A 206 26.60 -10.99 10.68
CA SER A 206 27.78 -11.59 10.04
C SER A 206 27.63 -11.57 8.54
N THR A 207 28.58 -10.98 7.84
CA THR A 207 28.63 -11.02 6.38
C THR A 207 29.02 -12.42 5.92
N LEU A 208 28.33 -12.91 4.92
CA LEU A 208 28.78 -14.07 4.16
C LEU A 208 30.02 -13.68 3.35
N ILE A 209 30.89 -14.64 3.09
CA ILE A 209 32.05 -14.41 2.24
C ILE A 209 31.55 -14.23 0.81
N ASP A 210 31.92 -13.16 0.18
CA ASP A 210 31.68 -12.77 -1.21
C ASP A 210 33.06 -12.29 -1.73
N SER A 211 33.75 -13.16 -2.45
CA SER A 211 35.17 -12.97 -2.76
C SER A 211 35.43 -11.99 -3.90
N ASP A 212 34.50 -11.82 -4.80
CA ASP A 212 34.58 -10.92 -5.97
C ASP A 212 33.68 -9.68 -5.86
N ASN A 213 32.90 -9.59 -4.80
CA ASN A 213 32.00 -8.46 -4.45
C ASN A 213 30.92 -8.21 -5.52
N ASP A 214 30.34 -9.25 -6.05
CA ASP A 214 29.22 -9.14 -7.00
C ASP A 214 27.84 -9.16 -6.32
N GLY A 215 27.81 -9.42 -5.00
CA GLY A 215 26.59 -9.46 -4.17
C GLY A 215 26.06 -10.87 -3.95
N MET A 216 26.70 -11.89 -4.49
CA MET A 216 26.38 -13.30 -4.23
C MET A 216 27.43 -13.94 -3.32
N PRO A 217 27.03 -14.67 -2.26
CA PRO A 217 28.00 -15.36 -1.41
C PRO A 217 28.66 -16.52 -2.14
N ASP A 218 29.98 -16.70 -1.92
CA ASP A 218 30.76 -17.81 -2.46
C ASP A 218 30.09 -19.17 -2.32
N ALA A 219 29.47 -19.42 -1.16
CA ALA A 219 28.81 -20.70 -0.88
C ALA A 219 27.59 -20.93 -1.79
N TRP A 220 26.86 -19.87 -2.10
CA TRP A 220 25.72 -19.92 -2.99
C TRP A 220 26.17 -20.12 -4.44
N GLU A 221 27.19 -19.40 -4.88
CA GLU A 221 27.76 -19.51 -6.20
C GLU A 221 28.27 -20.93 -6.50
N ARG A 222 29.08 -21.50 -5.58
CA ARG A 222 29.54 -22.88 -5.70
C ARG A 222 28.41 -23.89 -5.80
N LYS A 223 27.30 -23.65 -5.03
CA LYS A 223 26.13 -24.54 -5.07
C LYS A 223 25.45 -24.52 -6.45
N PHE A 224 25.47 -23.37 -7.14
CA PHE A 224 24.82 -23.20 -8.44
C PHE A 224 25.80 -23.26 -9.63
N GLY A 225 27.08 -23.61 -9.39
CA GLY A 225 28.09 -23.81 -10.42
C GLY A 225 28.65 -22.53 -11.00
N LEU A 226 28.56 -21.43 -10.24
CA LEU A 226 29.20 -20.16 -10.56
C LEU A 226 30.62 -20.09 -9.99
N ASN A 227 31.37 -19.06 -10.40
CA ASN A 227 32.76 -18.87 -9.96
C ASN A 227 32.88 -17.73 -8.95
N PRO A 228 33.17 -17.97 -7.65
CA PRO A 228 33.30 -16.98 -6.59
C PRO A 228 34.43 -15.93 -6.78
N HIS A 229 35.10 -15.96 -7.90
CA HIS A 229 36.17 -15.03 -8.25
C HIS A 229 35.95 -14.35 -9.62
N ASP A 230 34.71 -14.37 -10.11
CA ASP A 230 34.33 -13.77 -11.39
C ASP A 230 33.04 -12.95 -11.25
N ALA A 231 33.15 -11.73 -10.79
CA ALA A 231 32.01 -10.82 -10.61
C ALA A 231 31.14 -10.62 -11.88
N SER A 232 31.63 -11.02 -13.06
CA SER A 232 30.87 -10.87 -14.30
C SER A 232 29.75 -11.87 -14.45
N ASP A 233 29.84 -13.03 -13.76
CA ASP A 233 28.83 -14.06 -13.86
C ASP A 233 27.54 -13.71 -13.11
N GLY A 234 27.57 -12.76 -12.15
CA GLY A 234 26.39 -12.19 -11.52
C GLY A 234 25.39 -11.61 -12.51
N ASN A 235 25.87 -11.05 -13.61
CA ASN A 235 25.05 -10.56 -14.72
C ASN A 235 24.66 -11.67 -15.71
N GLY A 236 25.23 -12.85 -15.62
CA GLY A 236 24.84 -14.03 -16.39
C GLY A 236 23.40 -14.43 -16.11
N LYS A 237 22.82 -15.25 -16.98
CA LYS A 237 21.44 -15.76 -16.86
C LYS A 237 21.43 -17.30 -16.94
N THR A 238 22.42 -17.94 -16.36
CA THR A 238 22.65 -19.38 -16.51
C THR A 238 21.80 -20.22 -15.57
N ILE A 239 21.34 -19.63 -14.45
CA ILE A 239 20.54 -20.32 -13.41
C ILE A 239 19.06 -20.30 -13.78
N ASP A 240 18.56 -19.17 -14.31
CA ASP A 240 17.17 -19.10 -14.72
C ASP A 240 16.93 -19.89 -16.02
N LYS A 241 16.12 -20.95 -15.92
CA LYS A 241 15.78 -21.82 -17.07
C LYS A 241 15.11 -21.06 -18.24
N TYR A 242 14.53 -19.90 -18.00
CA TYR A 242 13.91 -19.07 -19.02
C TYR A 242 14.80 -17.92 -19.50
N GLY A 243 15.99 -17.74 -18.91
CA GLY A 243 16.93 -16.69 -19.26
C GLY A 243 16.39 -15.26 -19.05
N GLN A 244 15.44 -15.09 -18.17
CA GLN A 244 14.84 -13.77 -17.88
C GLN A 244 15.59 -13.04 -16.79
N TYR A 245 15.94 -13.76 -15.70
CA TYR A 245 16.62 -13.21 -14.54
C TYR A 245 18.13 -13.45 -14.60
N THR A 246 18.89 -12.46 -14.11
CA THR A 246 20.33 -12.62 -13.89
C THR A 246 20.58 -13.57 -12.71
N ASN A 247 21.81 -14.07 -12.60
CA ASN A 247 22.19 -14.96 -11.51
C ASN A 247 22.08 -14.25 -10.14
N LEU A 248 22.43 -12.96 -10.07
CA LEU A 248 22.24 -12.12 -8.89
C LEU A 248 20.75 -11.98 -8.53
N GLU A 249 19.87 -11.75 -9.50
CA GLU A 249 18.42 -11.69 -9.26
C GLU A 249 17.88 -13.06 -8.77
N MET A 250 18.40 -14.16 -9.29
CA MET A 250 18.07 -15.52 -8.83
C MET A 250 18.50 -15.74 -7.36
N TYR A 251 19.69 -15.23 -6.98
CA TYR A 251 20.12 -15.23 -5.60
C TYR A 251 19.18 -14.44 -4.71
N MET A 252 18.90 -13.18 -5.05
CA MET A 252 17.99 -12.32 -4.29
C MET A 252 16.60 -12.92 -4.15
N ASN A 253 16.05 -13.51 -5.22
CA ASN A 253 14.76 -14.19 -5.20
C ASN A 253 14.79 -15.43 -4.28
N SER A 254 15.92 -16.14 -4.21
CA SER A 254 16.06 -17.31 -3.35
C SER A 254 15.95 -16.99 -1.85
N LEU A 255 16.34 -15.77 -1.44
CA LEU A 255 16.27 -15.33 -0.05
C LEU A 255 14.83 -15.20 0.47
N VAL A 256 13.90 -14.91 -0.42
CA VAL A 256 12.48 -14.65 -0.09
C VAL A 256 11.53 -15.70 -0.65
N HIS A 257 12.06 -16.79 -1.23
CA HIS A 257 11.26 -17.83 -1.87
C HIS A 257 10.19 -18.41 -0.94
N ASP A 258 10.55 -18.83 0.26
CA ASP A 258 9.62 -19.40 1.24
C ASP A 258 8.58 -18.39 1.72
N ILE A 259 8.96 -17.10 1.77
CA ILE A 259 8.05 -16.02 2.12
C ILE A 259 7.00 -15.86 1.02
N ILE A 260 7.42 -15.84 -0.25
CA ILE A 260 6.53 -15.72 -1.41
C ILE A 260 5.55 -16.90 -1.47
N GLU A 261 6.02 -18.12 -1.25
CA GLU A 261 5.15 -19.30 -1.24
C GLU A 261 4.10 -19.22 -0.13
N LYS A 262 4.50 -18.86 1.09
CA LYS A 262 3.58 -18.65 2.21
C LYS A 262 2.60 -17.51 1.95
N GLN A 263 3.08 -16.39 1.40
CA GLN A 263 2.29 -15.24 1.03
C GLN A 263 1.22 -15.59 -0.01
N ASN A 264 1.53 -16.42 -0.98
CA ASN A 264 0.62 -16.84 -2.05
C ASN A 264 -0.36 -17.94 -1.61
N SER A 265 -0.11 -18.58 -0.49
CA SER A 265 -0.93 -19.69 0.01
C SER A 265 -2.39 -19.23 0.25
N GLY A 266 -3.34 -19.97 -0.33
CA GLY A 266 -4.77 -19.66 -0.23
C GLY A 266 -5.27 -18.54 -1.16
N GLY A 267 -4.40 -18.01 -2.01
CA GLY A 267 -4.80 -17.10 -3.09
C GLY A 267 -5.33 -17.86 -4.31
N LYS A 268 -6.01 -17.14 -5.19
CA LYS A 268 -6.51 -17.64 -6.49
C LYS A 268 -5.77 -16.93 -7.62
N LYS A 269 -5.44 -17.66 -8.66
CA LYS A 269 -4.91 -17.11 -9.93
C LYS A 269 -6.04 -16.82 -10.89
#